data_89813a3c07ff34572317aea3e104c500
#
_entry.id   89813a3c07ff34572317aea3e104c500
#
_cell.length_a   1.000
_cell.length_b   1.000
_cell.length_c   1.000
_cell.angle_alpha   90.00
_cell.angle_beta   90.00
_cell.angle_gamma   90.00
#
_symmetry.space_group_name_H-M   'P 1'
#
loop_
_entity.id
_entity.type
_entity.pdbx_description
1 polymer ?
#
loop_
_entity_poly.entity_id
_entity_poly.type
_entity_poly.pdbx_seq_one_letter_code
_entity_poly.pdbx_strand_id
1 'polypeptide(L)'
;MKSFFNIALVLICCFSNLNAQRKFEATARTIGLESIEKFKSFLALPNDAAKQDDIKYNISWAKSELEALGFEVNTLETSALPLLLANLSLEKSKPTLAFYMHLDGQAVDGTKWNQKDPYTAVLKSKNGTEFNPISWDNLKGQEIDDYRIFARSSADDKGPFVMLLTALNHLKKEGKSAAYNIKLILDFEEEQSSPGLPEAVKKYKDQLTADLLLILDGPVHSSGKPTLVFGNRGIAALTLTAFGPIVPQHSGHYGNYIPNPALELSKAL
;
A
#
# COMPACT_ATOMS: atom_id res chain seq x y z
N MET A 1 18.23 -9.78 -51.18
CA MET A 1 17.30 -10.72 -50.52
C MET A 1 17.52 -10.85 -49.01
N LYS A 2 18.72 -11.04 -48.46
CA LYS A 2 18.98 -11.17 -47.00
C LYS A 2 18.55 -9.95 -46.16
N SER A 3 18.68 -8.72 -46.68
CA SER A 3 18.30 -7.49 -45.96
C SER A 3 16.77 -7.34 -45.81
N PHE A 4 15.99 -7.71 -46.81
CA PHE A 4 14.49 -7.67 -46.73
C PHE A 4 13.94 -8.69 -45.74
N PHE A 5 14.57 -9.87 -45.66
CA PHE A 5 14.16 -10.90 -44.71
C PHE A 5 14.35 -10.49 -43.24
N ASN A 6 15.50 -9.82 -42.96
CA ASN A 6 15.77 -9.30 -41.61
C ASN A 6 14.81 -8.17 -41.20
N ILE A 7 14.45 -7.27 -42.13
CA ILE A 7 13.48 -6.19 -41.86
C ILE A 7 12.09 -6.78 -41.61
N ALA A 8 11.64 -7.77 -42.36
CA ALA A 8 10.38 -8.44 -42.18
C ALA A 8 10.34 -9.18 -40.84
N LEU A 9 11.41 -9.84 -40.43
CA LEU A 9 11.49 -10.54 -39.12
C LEU A 9 11.41 -9.56 -37.94
N VAL A 10 12.11 -8.42 -38.03
CA VAL A 10 12.04 -7.36 -37.02
C VAL A 10 10.61 -6.78 -36.91
N LEU A 11 9.98 -6.51 -38.03
CA LEU A 11 8.60 -6.01 -38.08
C LEU A 11 7.62 -7.02 -37.45
N ILE A 12 7.73 -8.32 -37.79
CA ILE A 12 6.88 -9.37 -37.20
C ILE A 12 7.08 -9.44 -35.67
N CYS A 13 8.33 -9.38 -35.19
CA CYS A 13 8.62 -9.34 -33.75
C CYS A 13 8.04 -8.09 -33.06
N CYS A 14 8.11 -6.92 -33.71
CA CYS A 14 7.49 -5.70 -33.17
C CYS A 14 5.98 -5.79 -33.12
N PHE A 15 5.33 -6.29 -34.17
CA PHE A 15 3.86 -6.45 -34.18
C PHE A 15 3.36 -7.49 -33.19
N SER A 16 4.09 -8.59 -32.98
CA SER A 16 3.72 -9.60 -31.99
C SER A 16 3.80 -9.05 -30.56
N ASN A 17 4.84 -8.25 -30.24
CA ASN A 17 4.97 -7.60 -28.93
C ASN A 17 3.86 -6.56 -28.69
N LEU A 18 3.51 -5.75 -29.69
CA LEU A 18 2.41 -4.78 -29.57
C LEU A 18 1.05 -5.47 -29.33
N ASN A 19 0.79 -6.58 -29.99
CA ASN A 19 -0.45 -7.33 -29.78
C ASN A 19 -0.47 -7.99 -28.40
N ALA A 20 0.64 -8.52 -27.91
CA ALA A 20 0.75 -9.10 -26.58
C ALA A 20 0.53 -8.04 -25.49
N GLN A 21 1.12 -6.85 -25.64
CA GLN A 21 0.93 -5.74 -24.71
C GLN A 21 -0.53 -5.28 -24.68
N ARG A 22 -1.17 -5.07 -25.84
CA ARG A 22 -2.59 -4.68 -25.90
C ARG A 22 -3.51 -5.71 -25.26
N LYS A 23 -3.23 -7.00 -25.47
CA LYS A 23 -4.00 -8.08 -24.83
C LYS A 23 -3.81 -8.06 -23.32
N PHE A 24 -2.60 -7.84 -22.84
CA PHE A 24 -2.29 -7.72 -21.42
C PHE A 24 -3.04 -6.53 -20.78
N GLU A 25 -2.97 -5.36 -21.39
CA GLU A 25 -3.66 -4.15 -20.93
C GLU A 25 -5.19 -4.35 -20.86
N ALA A 26 -5.78 -4.94 -21.90
CA ALA A 26 -7.21 -5.23 -21.93
C ALA A 26 -7.61 -6.22 -20.81
N THR A 27 -6.80 -7.25 -20.59
CA THR A 27 -7.03 -8.23 -19.52
C THR A 27 -6.89 -7.56 -18.15
N ALA A 28 -5.82 -6.80 -17.92
CA ALA A 28 -5.58 -6.09 -16.67
C ALA A 28 -6.74 -5.13 -16.34
N ARG A 29 -7.23 -4.40 -17.36
CA ARG A 29 -8.42 -3.54 -17.22
C ARG A 29 -9.65 -4.33 -16.78
N THR A 30 -9.94 -5.43 -17.45
CA THR A 30 -11.13 -6.26 -17.15
C THR A 30 -11.09 -6.78 -15.72
N ILE A 31 -9.98 -7.42 -15.32
CA ILE A 31 -9.85 -7.97 -13.97
C ILE A 31 -9.82 -6.88 -12.89
N GLY A 32 -9.23 -5.71 -13.20
CA GLY A 32 -9.25 -4.56 -12.32
C GLY A 32 -10.67 -4.06 -12.08
N LEU A 33 -11.47 -3.91 -13.11
CA LEU A 33 -12.88 -3.51 -12.99
C LEU A 33 -13.72 -4.52 -12.21
N GLU A 34 -13.48 -5.83 -12.41
CA GLU A 34 -14.14 -6.90 -11.63
C GLU A 34 -13.79 -6.83 -10.14
N SER A 35 -12.66 -6.27 -9.78
CA SER A 35 -12.20 -6.18 -8.38
C SER A 35 -12.75 -4.97 -7.62
N ILE A 36 -13.40 -4.01 -8.30
CA ILE A 36 -13.82 -2.72 -7.71
C ILE A 36 -14.76 -2.91 -6.51
N GLU A 37 -15.74 -3.78 -6.59
CA GLU A 37 -16.69 -3.98 -5.48
C GLU A 37 -15.98 -4.61 -4.26
N LYS A 38 -15.06 -5.55 -4.47
CA LYS A 38 -14.21 -6.09 -3.41
C LYS A 38 -13.36 -4.98 -2.79
N PHE A 39 -12.74 -4.15 -3.60
CA PHE A 39 -11.94 -3.03 -3.12
C PHE A 39 -12.76 -2.03 -2.31
N LYS A 40 -13.93 -1.63 -2.79
CA LYS A 40 -14.86 -0.75 -2.05
C LYS A 40 -15.25 -1.35 -0.70
N SER A 41 -15.56 -2.65 -0.65
CA SER A 41 -15.93 -3.32 0.60
C SER A 41 -14.76 -3.37 1.60
N PHE A 42 -13.53 -3.55 1.12
CA PHE A 42 -12.34 -3.51 1.96
C PHE A 42 -12.02 -2.10 2.46
N LEU A 43 -12.16 -1.09 1.62
CA LEU A 43 -11.97 0.31 2.01
C LEU A 43 -12.99 0.77 3.08
N ALA A 44 -14.19 0.18 3.09
CA ALA A 44 -15.22 0.48 4.08
C ALA A 44 -14.89 -0.02 5.49
N LEU A 45 -13.89 -0.88 5.66
CA LEU A 45 -13.39 -1.28 6.98
C LEU A 45 -12.43 -0.21 7.50
N PRO A 46 -12.74 0.49 8.61
CA PRO A 46 -11.77 1.35 9.26
C PRO A 46 -10.51 0.58 9.63
N ASN A 47 -9.35 1.26 9.63
CA ASN A 47 -8.06 0.59 9.85
C ASN A 47 -7.04 1.45 10.62
N ASP A 48 -7.51 2.25 11.56
CA ASP A 48 -6.65 2.99 12.47
C ASP A 48 -5.98 2.02 13.47
N ALA A 49 -4.64 1.91 13.43
CA ALA A 49 -3.88 1.00 14.30
C ALA A 49 -4.09 1.27 15.80
N ALA A 50 -4.44 2.51 16.18
CA ALA A 50 -4.79 2.83 17.57
C ALA A 50 -6.11 2.21 18.03
N LYS A 51 -6.93 1.66 17.11
CA LYS A 51 -8.23 1.06 17.37
C LYS A 51 -8.18 -0.43 17.09
N GLN A 52 -7.96 -1.23 18.14
CA GLN A 52 -7.79 -2.68 18.00
C GLN A 52 -8.91 -3.39 17.25
N ASP A 53 -10.17 -2.95 17.40
CA ASP A 53 -11.30 -3.58 16.72
C ASP A 53 -11.26 -3.32 15.21
N ASP A 54 -10.86 -2.12 14.78
CA ASP A 54 -10.66 -1.81 13.37
C ASP A 54 -9.64 -2.79 12.75
N ILE A 55 -8.53 -3.01 13.44
CA ILE A 55 -7.46 -3.92 12.99
C ILE A 55 -7.92 -5.38 12.95
N LYS A 56 -8.67 -5.86 13.94
CA LYS A 56 -9.21 -7.24 13.94
C LYS A 56 -10.06 -7.53 12.71
N TYR A 57 -10.89 -6.58 12.28
CA TYR A 57 -11.69 -6.74 11.05
C TYR A 57 -10.81 -6.81 9.81
N ASN A 58 -9.76 -5.98 9.72
CA ASN A 58 -8.83 -6.01 8.60
C ASN A 58 -8.02 -7.31 8.56
N ILE A 59 -7.54 -7.80 9.71
CA ILE A 59 -6.88 -9.11 9.84
C ILE A 59 -7.80 -10.24 9.35
N SER A 60 -9.03 -10.26 9.82
CA SER A 60 -10.01 -11.29 9.48
C SER A 60 -10.35 -11.29 8.00
N TRP A 61 -10.51 -10.11 7.42
CA TRP A 61 -10.78 -9.94 5.99
C TRP A 61 -9.58 -10.44 5.15
N ALA A 62 -8.37 -9.99 5.47
CA ALA A 62 -7.16 -10.38 4.75
C ALA A 62 -6.93 -11.90 4.83
N LYS A 63 -7.08 -12.48 6.01
CA LYS A 63 -6.96 -13.93 6.22
C LYS A 63 -7.94 -14.71 5.35
N SER A 64 -9.22 -14.33 5.35
CA SER A 64 -10.27 -14.98 4.55
C SER A 64 -9.97 -14.93 3.06
N GLU A 65 -9.54 -13.78 2.53
CA GLU A 65 -9.20 -13.62 1.12
C GLU A 65 -7.98 -14.45 0.70
N LEU A 66 -6.97 -14.51 1.54
CA LEU A 66 -5.76 -15.28 1.29
C LEU A 66 -6.03 -16.79 1.35
N GLU A 67 -6.77 -17.27 2.35
CA GLU A 67 -7.18 -18.67 2.47
C GLU A 67 -8.05 -19.10 1.27
N ALA A 68 -8.94 -18.24 0.77
CA ALA A 68 -9.72 -18.49 -0.43
C ALA A 68 -8.85 -18.62 -1.70
N LEU A 69 -7.69 -17.98 -1.75
CA LEU A 69 -6.70 -18.15 -2.81
C LEU A 69 -5.83 -19.42 -2.64
N GLY A 70 -5.87 -20.06 -1.48
CA GLY A 70 -5.12 -21.26 -1.17
C GLY A 70 -3.81 -21.02 -0.40
N PHE A 71 -3.68 -19.84 0.21
CA PHE A 71 -2.56 -19.56 1.12
C PHE A 71 -2.76 -20.29 2.45
N GLU A 72 -1.66 -20.78 3.01
CA GLU A 72 -1.55 -21.08 4.42
C GLU A 72 -1.25 -19.78 5.17
N VAL A 73 -2.15 -19.37 6.09
CA VAL A 73 -2.03 -18.10 6.79
C VAL A 73 -1.78 -18.30 8.27
N ASN A 74 -0.67 -17.79 8.74
CA ASN A 74 -0.22 -17.85 10.13
C ASN A 74 -0.18 -16.46 10.76
N THR A 75 -0.57 -16.36 12.02
CA THR A 75 -0.42 -15.13 12.81
C THR A 75 0.92 -15.17 13.53
N LEU A 76 1.73 -14.13 13.36
CA LEU A 76 3.00 -13.96 14.05
C LEU A 76 2.80 -13.00 15.22
N GLU A 77 2.71 -13.55 16.42
CA GLU A 77 2.49 -12.78 17.65
C GLU A 77 3.72 -11.97 18.03
N THR A 78 3.53 -10.71 18.36
CA THR A 78 4.54 -9.76 18.85
C THR A 78 4.10 -9.12 20.17
N SER A 79 4.94 -8.28 20.76
CA SER A 79 4.57 -7.45 21.92
C SER A 79 3.62 -6.29 21.57
N ALA A 80 3.39 -6.05 20.28
CA ALA A 80 2.47 -5.04 19.75
C ALA A 80 1.38 -5.73 18.90
N LEU A 81 0.91 -5.14 17.80
CA LEU A 81 -0.03 -5.83 16.90
C LEU A 81 0.67 -6.99 16.16
N PRO A 82 -0.07 -8.09 15.90
CA PRO A 82 0.50 -9.23 15.19
C PRO A 82 0.70 -8.93 13.71
N LEU A 83 1.63 -9.65 13.07
CA LEU A 83 1.71 -9.71 11.62
C LEU A 83 0.98 -10.94 11.09
N LEU A 84 0.53 -10.90 9.83
CA LEU A 84 0.13 -12.12 9.12
C LEU A 84 1.26 -12.56 8.18
N LEU A 85 1.59 -13.84 8.24
CA LEU A 85 2.46 -14.51 7.30
C LEU A 85 1.64 -15.49 6.48
N ALA A 86 1.56 -15.27 5.17
CA ALA A 86 0.84 -16.15 4.26
C ALA A 86 1.79 -16.76 3.23
N ASN A 87 1.68 -18.08 3.03
CA ASN A 87 2.54 -18.83 2.12
C ASN A 87 1.69 -19.56 1.07
N LEU A 88 2.09 -19.45 -0.19
CA LEU A 88 1.49 -20.17 -1.31
C LEU A 88 2.56 -21.05 -1.98
N SER A 89 2.31 -22.36 -2.04
CA SER A 89 3.12 -23.33 -2.77
C SER A 89 4.62 -23.29 -2.41
N LEU A 90 4.99 -23.68 -1.18
CA LEU A 90 6.39 -23.74 -0.74
C LEU A 90 7.10 -24.97 -1.31
N GLU A 91 7.55 -24.90 -2.56
CA GLU A 91 8.37 -25.92 -3.20
C GLU A 91 9.86 -25.58 -3.04
N LYS A 92 10.66 -26.51 -2.50
CA LYS A 92 12.11 -26.29 -2.25
C LYS A 92 12.92 -26.00 -3.53
N SER A 93 12.42 -26.41 -4.68
CA SER A 93 13.08 -26.19 -5.97
C SER A 93 12.82 -24.82 -6.58
N LYS A 94 11.89 -24.06 -6.02
CA LYS A 94 11.52 -22.72 -6.54
C LYS A 94 12.05 -21.63 -5.63
N PRO A 95 12.52 -20.51 -6.21
CA PRO A 95 12.83 -19.32 -5.41
C PRO A 95 11.57 -18.77 -4.76
N THR A 96 11.72 -18.15 -3.60
CA THR A 96 10.64 -17.52 -2.83
C THR A 96 10.65 -16.02 -3.02
N LEU A 97 9.55 -15.50 -3.53
CA LEU A 97 9.28 -14.08 -3.64
C LEU A 97 8.38 -13.66 -2.47
N ALA A 98 8.89 -12.80 -1.62
CA ALA A 98 8.13 -12.21 -0.52
C ALA A 98 7.62 -10.83 -0.91
N PHE A 99 6.38 -10.54 -0.52
CA PHE A 99 5.77 -9.21 -0.58
C PHE A 99 5.51 -8.71 0.83
N TYR A 100 5.95 -7.49 1.11
CA TYR A 100 5.59 -6.77 2.33
C TYR A 100 4.61 -5.66 1.97
N MET A 101 3.55 -5.57 2.77
CA MET A 101 2.51 -4.55 2.68
C MET A 101 1.96 -4.28 4.07
N HIS A 102 1.33 -3.12 4.26
CA HIS A 102 0.60 -2.84 5.50
C HIS A 102 -0.89 -2.61 5.25
N LEU A 103 -1.71 -2.91 6.25
CA LEU A 103 -3.16 -2.83 6.11
C LEU A 103 -3.81 -1.91 7.15
N ASP A 104 -3.02 -1.29 8.02
CA ASP A 104 -3.44 -0.15 8.82
C ASP A 104 -3.43 1.15 8.01
N GLY A 105 -3.84 2.23 8.61
CA GLY A 105 -3.84 3.56 8.02
C GLY A 105 -3.82 4.62 9.09
N GLN A 106 -3.39 5.81 8.73
CA GLN A 106 -3.38 6.94 9.62
C GLN A 106 -4.78 7.28 10.12
N ALA A 107 -4.87 7.75 11.36
CA ALA A 107 -6.09 8.28 11.94
C ALA A 107 -6.75 9.32 11.02
N VAL A 108 -8.07 9.34 10.99
CA VAL A 108 -8.84 10.25 10.15
C VAL A 108 -9.49 11.35 10.98
N ASP A 109 -9.34 12.59 10.52
CA ASP A 109 -10.13 13.73 10.94
C ASP A 109 -11.14 14.04 9.83
N GLY A 110 -12.39 13.60 9.99
CA GLY A 110 -13.44 13.74 8.99
C GLY A 110 -13.69 15.18 8.54
N THR A 111 -13.33 16.18 9.36
CA THR A 111 -13.49 17.60 9.02
C THR A 111 -12.54 18.08 7.93
N LYS A 112 -11.46 17.32 7.68
CA LYS A 112 -10.43 17.61 6.66
C LYS A 112 -10.66 16.88 5.34
N TRP A 113 -11.76 16.13 5.22
CA TRP A 113 -12.06 15.34 4.04
C TRP A 113 -13.13 15.99 3.16
N ASN A 114 -12.87 16.05 1.86
CA ASN A 114 -13.83 16.51 0.85
C ASN A 114 -14.83 15.41 0.47
N GLN A 115 -15.28 14.61 1.45
CA GLN A 115 -16.32 13.60 1.31
C GLN A 115 -16.92 13.30 2.68
N LYS A 116 -18.16 12.80 2.68
CA LYS A 116 -18.95 12.60 3.89
C LYS A 116 -18.27 11.65 4.89
N ASP A 117 -17.64 10.61 4.39
CA ASP A 117 -17.00 9.58 5.19
C ASP A 117 -15.66 9.16 4.54
N PRO A 118 -14.54 9.25 5.25
CA PRO A 118 -13.23 8.87 4.75
C PRO A 118 -13.10 7.41 4.32
N TYR A 119 -13.91 6.51 4.87
CA TYR A 119 -13.89 5.07 4.55
C TYR A 119 -14.90 4.68 3.46
N THR A 120 -15.78 5.57 3.06
CA THR A 120 -16.64 5.34 1.91
C THR A 120 -15.93 5.72 0.62
N ALA A 121 -15.64 4.74 -0.22
CA ALA A 121 -14.96 4.96 -1.49
C ALA A 121 -15.78 5.85 -2.44
N VAL A 122 -15.15 6.89 -2.99
CA VAL A 122 -15.76 7.81 -3.96
C VAL A 122 -14.92 7.82 -5.23
N LEU A 123 -15.55 7.55 -6.37
CA LEU A 123 -14.91 7.72 -7.68
C LEU A 123 -14.92 9.19 -8.05
N LYS A 124 -13.76 9.71 -8.43
CA LYS A 124 -13.62 11.11 -8.86
C LYS A 124 -12.86 11.22 -10.19
N SER A 125 -13.22 12.21 -10.98
CA SER A 125 -12.48 12.62 -12.18
C SER A 125 -11.78 13.94 -11.95
N LYS A 126 -10.64 14.10 -12.63
CA LYS A 126 -9.86 15.33 -12.59
C LYS A 126 -10.51 16.41 -13.44
N ASN A 127 -10.66 17.62 -12.89
CA ASN A 127 -11.07 18.82 -13.61
C ASN A 127 -10.15 19.98 -13.23
N GLY A 128 -9.21 20.32 -14.10
CA GLY A 128 -8.13 21.26 -13.80
C GLY A 128 -7.23 20.73 -12.68
N THR A 129 -7.20 21.40 -11.54
CA THR A 129 -6.47 20.99 -10.33
C THR A 129 -7.32 20.21 -9.33
N GLU A 130 -8.63 20.14 -9.53
CA GLU A 130 -9.58 19.54 -8.60
C GLU A 130 -10.06 18.17 -9.04
N PHE A 131 -10.49 17.35 -8.07
CA PHE A 131 -11.13 16.06 -8.31
C PHE A 131 -12.60 16.11 -7.86
N ASN A 132 -13.51 15.94 -8.83
CA ASN A 132 -14.94 15.99 -8.59
C ASN A 132 -15.56 14.60 -8.59
N PRO A 133 -16.49 14.30 -7.66
CA PRO A 133 -17.21 13.02 -7.63
C PRO A 133 -17.94 12.75 -8.94
N ILE A 134 -17.86 11.51 -9.40
CA ILE A 134 -18.60 11.01 -10.56
C ILE A 134 -19.29 9.68 -10.24
N SER A 135 -20.27 9.30 -11.05
CA SER A 135 -20.91 8.00 -10.91
C SER A 135 -19.95 6.85 -11.20
N TRP A 136 -20.05 5.77 -10.44
CA TRP A 136 -19.35 4.50 -10.70
C TRP A 136 -19.67 3.91 -12.08
N ASP A 137 -20.82 4.24 -12.67
CA ASP A 137 -21.16 3.81 -14.03
C ASP A 137 -20.20 4.34 -15.09
N ASN A 138 -19.46 5.41 -14.81
CA ASN A 138 -18.43 5.92 -15.72
C ASN A 138 -17.29 4.92 -15.95
N LEU A 139 -17.07 3.96 -15.05
CA LEU A 139 -16.08 2.89 -15.23
C LEU A 139 -16.43 1.94 -16.40
N LYS A 140 -17.68 1.95 -16.89
CA LYS A 140 -18.10 1.21 -18.09
C LYS A 140 -17.59 1.88 -19.38
N GLY A 141 -17.14 3.12 -19.31
CA GLY A 141 -16.56 3.86 -20.44
C GLY A 141 -15.20 3.36 -20.85
N GLN A 142 -14.65 3.90 -21.95
CA GLN A 142 -13.33 3.52 -22.44
C GLN A 142 -12.19 4.34 -21.80
N GLU A 143 -12.43 5.61 -21.51
CA GLU A 143 -11.43 6.55 -20.97
C GLU A 143 -11.59 6.68 -19.45
N ILE A 144 -11.00 5.76 -18.70
CA ILE A 144 -11.08 5.73 -17.24
C ILE A 144 -9.72 5.97 -16.55
N ASP A 145 -8.65 6.14 -17.30
CA ASP A 145 -7.29 6.18 -16.76
C ASP A 145 -7.04 7.40 -15.86
N ASP A 146 -7.81 8.48 -16.05
CA ASP A 146 -7.74 9.68 -15.23
C ASP A 146 -8.66 9.63 -14.00
N TYR A 147 -9.47 8.59 -13.86
CA TYR A 147 -10.32 8.44 -12.68
C TYR A 147 -9.50 7.95 -11.48
N ARG A 148 -9.90 8.39 -10.29
CA ARG A 148 -9.26 8.01 -9.03
C ARG A 148 -10.30 7.62 -8.01
N ILE A 149 -9.96 6.63 -7.20
CA ILE A 149 -10.77 6.19 -6.07
C ILE A 149 -10.23 6.86 -4.81
N PHE A 150 -11.08 7.64 -4.17
CA PHE A 150 -10.76 8.38 -2.95
C PHE A 150 -11.38 7.69 -1.74
N ALA A 151 -10.55 7.22 -0.84
CA ALA A 151 -10.88 6.75 0.51
C ALA A 151 -9.60 6.69 1.33
N ARG A 152 -9.70 6.57 2.67
CA ARG A 152 -8.56 6.22 3.50
C ARG A 152 -7.95 4.90 3.01
N SER A 153 -6.64 4.82 2.94
CA SER A 153 -5.85 3.65 2.53
C SER A 153 -6.12 3.15 1.09
N SER A 154 -6.74 3.96 0.22
CA SER A 154 -7.00 3.55 -1.16
C SER A 154 -5.73 3.35 -1.99
N ALA A 155 -4.64 4.06 -1.67
CA ALA A 155 -3.33 3.91 -2.31
C ALA A 155 -2.27 3.35 -1.35
N ASP A 156 -2.41 3.65 -0.08
CA ASP A 156 -1.47 3.40 1.00
C ASP A 156 -2.24 2.70 2.15
N ASP A 157 -2.26 1.32 2.29
CA ASP A 157 -1.66 0.38 1.32
C ASP A 157 -2.66 -0.72 0.92
N LYS A 158 -3.98 -0.55 1.22
CA LYS A 158 -5.04 -1.51 0.82
C LYS A 158 -5.16 -1.70 -0.69
N GLY A 159 -4.87 -0.66 -1.48
CA GLY A 159 -4.91 -0.72 -2.94
C GLY A 159 -3.93 -1.74 -3.50
N PRO A 160 -2.62 -1.61 -3.26
CA PRO A 160 -1.61 -2.58 -3.67
C PRO A 160 -1.93 -4.01 -3.23
N PHE A 161 -2.45 -4.20 -2.01
CA PHE A 161 -2.88 -5.52 -1.55
C PHE A 161 -4.01 -6.11 -2.41
N VAL A 162 -5.06 -5.35 -2.67
CA VAL A 162 -6.17 -5.82 -3.54
C VAL A 162 -5.71 -6.04 -4.97
N MET A 163 -4.77 -5.24 -5.49
CA MET A 163 -4.18 -5.45 -6.81
C MET A 163 -3.45 -6.80 -6.89
N LEU A 164 -2.66 -7.13 -5.87
CA LEU A 164 -1.97 -8.43 -5.79
C LEU A 164 -2.97 -9.59 -5.69
N LEU A 165 -3.97 -9.51 -4.81
CA LEU A 165 -5.04 -10.52 -4.69
C LEU A 165 -5.76 -10.72 -6.02
N THR A 166 -6.05 -9.64 -6.75
CA THR A 166 -6.73 -9.66 -8.05
C THR A 166 -5.89 -10.40 -9.09
N ALA A 167 -4.60 -10.10 -9.16
CA ALA A 167 -3.66 -10.77 -10.06
C ALA A 167 -3.55 -12.27 -9.76
N LEU A 168 -3.40 -12.64 -8.49
CA LEU A 168 -3.32 -14.04 -8.07
C LEU A 168 -4.62 -14.80 -8.33
N ASN A 169 -5.77 -14.17 -8.08
CA ASN A 169 -7.07 -14.77 -8.39
C ASN A 169 -7.26 -15.00 -9.89
N HIS A 170 -6.79 -14.07 -10.72
CA HIS A 170 -6.81 -14.25 -12.18
C HIS A 170 -5.94 -15.43 -12.61
N LEU A 171 -4.71 -15.54 -12.11
CA LEU A 171 -3.85 -16.71 -12.39
C LEU A 171 -4.53 -18.02 -11.98
N LYS A 172 -5.16 -18.06 -10.80
CA LYS A 172 -5.90 -19.23 -10.31
C LYS A 172 -7.08 -19.59 -11.24
N LYS A 173 -7.87 -18.61 -11.68
CA LYS A 173 -8.98 -18.81 -12.62
C LYS A 173 -8.51 -19.35 -13.98
N GLU A 174 -7.34 -18.94 -14.44
CA GLU A 174 -6.70 -19.40 -15.66
C GLU A 174 -6.04 -20.79 -15.52
N GLY A 175 -6.10 -21.41 -14.33
CA GLY A 175 -5.40 -22.67 -14.04
C GLY A 175 -3.88 -22.54 -14.07
N LYS A 176 -3.35 -21.35 -13.91
CA LYS A 176 -1.91 -21.06 -13.90
C LYS A 176 -1.40 -20.98 -12.47
N SER A 177 -0.23 -21.54 -12.22
CA SER A 177 0.52 -21.37 -10.98
C SER A 177 1.64 -20.36 -11.16
N ALA A 178 2.01 -19.68 -10.06
CA ALA A 178 3.19 -18.84 -10.06
C ALA A 178 4.46 -19.65 -10.31
N ALA A 179 5.43 -19.05 -11.01
CA ALA A 179 6.75 -19.67 -11.23
C ALA A 179 7.60 -19.67 -9.95
N TYR A 180 7.17 -18.97 -8.92
CA TYR A 180 7.84 -18.76 -7.62
C TYR A 180 6.96 -19.24 -6.49
N ASN A 181 7.57 -19.58 -5.35
CA ASN A 181 6.86 -19.56 -4.09
C ASN A 181 6.48 -18.11 -3.76
N ILE A 182 5.27 -17.91 -3.27
CA ILE A 182 4.80 -16.57 -2.88
C ILE A 182 4.64 -16.54 -1.37
N LYS A 183 5.22 -15.53 -0.76
CA LYS A 183 5.12 -15.23 0.66
C LYS A 183 4.57 -13.82 0.81
N LEU A 184 3.62 -13.62 1.72
CA LEU A 184 3.09 -12.30 2.07
C LEU A 184 3.36 -12.05 3.54
N ILE A 185 3.87 -10.87 3.83
CA ILE A 185 4.10 -10.36 5.17
C ILE A 185 3.23 -9.12 5.29
N LEU A 186 2.15 -9.19 6.09
CA LEU A 186 1.23 -8.09 6.27
C LEU A 186 1.41 -7.49 7.66
N ASP A 187 1.69 -6.21 7.69
CA ASP A 187 1.80 -5.40 8.89
C ASP A 187 0.47 -4.67 9.15
N PHE A 188 0.17 -4.38 10.41
CA PHE A 188 -1.07 -3.70 10.82
C PHE A 188 -0.82 -2.48 11.71
N GLU A 189 0.44 -2.01 11.76
CA GLU A 189 0.84 -0.82 12.51
C GLU A 189 2.05 -0.09 11.90
N GLU A 190 2.17 -0.14 10.56
CA GLU A 190 3.23 0.54 9.80
C GLU A 190 3.18 2.04 10.04
N GLU A 191 2.02 2.62 9.99
CA GLU A 191 1.77 4.05 10.18
C GLU A 191 2.08 4.54 11.63
N GLN A 192 2.36 3.60 12.52
CA GLN A 192 2.89 3.83 13.86
C GLN A 192 4.34 3.37 14.01
N SER A 193 5.08 3.26 12.90
CA SER A 193 6.49 2.86 12.82
C SER A 193 6.75 1.39 13.16
N SER A 194 5.79 0.51 12.91
CA SER A 194 5.90 -0.96 13.03
C SER A 194 6.59 -1.44 14.30
N PRO A 195 6.12 -1.10 15.52
CA PRO A 195 6.83 -1.41 16.76
C PRO A 195 7.04 -2.92 16.96
N GLY A 196 6.11 -3.76 16.47
CA GLY A 196 6.21 -5.23 16.53
C GLY A 196 7.16 -5.86 15.51
N LEU A 197 7.43 -5.19 14.38
CA LEU A 197 8.18 -5.77 13.26
C LEU A 197 9.63 -6.17 13.62
N PRO A 198 10.43 -5.37 14.34
CA PRO A 198 11.78 -5.76 14.74
C PRO A 198 11.82 -7.02 15.63
N GLU A 199 10.83 -7.21 16.50
CA GLU A 199 10.67 -8.44 17.29
C GLU A 199 10.33 -9.63 16.39
N ALA A 200 9.34 -9.46 15.51
CA ALA A 200 8.91 -10.50 14.59
C ALA A 200 10.06 -10.99 13.68
N VAL A 201 10.85 -10.06 13.14
CA VAL A 201 12.01 -10.38 12.29
C VAL A 201 13.05 -11.21 13.04
N LYS A 202 13.27 -10.96 14.32
CA LYS A 202 14.20 -11.74 15.15
C LYS A 202 13.63 -13.11 15.50
N LYS A 203 12.38 -13.16 15.96
CA LYS A 203 11.70 -14.35 16.49
C LYS A 203 11.33 -15.34 15.39
N TYR A 204 10.90 -14.86 14.24
CA TYR A 204 10.40 -15.67 13.13
C TYR A 204 11.31 -15.64 11.90
N LYS A 205 12.59 -15.35 12.08
CA LYS A 205 13.58 -15.17 11.02
C LYS A 205 13.50 -16.25 9.94
N ASP A 206 13.49 -17.52 10.34
CA ASP A 206 13.49 -18.65 9.40
C ASP A 206 12.19 -18.72 8.58
N GLN A 207 11.07 -18.37 9.19
CA GLN A 207 9.76 -18.32 8.51
C GLN A 207 9.66 -17.13 7.54
N LEU A 208 10.33 -16.02 7.85
CA LEU A 208 10.32 -14.79 7.04
C LEU A 208 11.34 -14.80 5.91
N THR A 209 12.31 -15.73 5.92
CA THR A 209 13.35 -15.83 4.89
C THR A 209 12.76 -15.99 3.48
N ALA A 210 13.30 -15.26 2.52
CA ALA A 210 12.95 -15.28 1.11
C ALA A 210 14.17 -14.94 0.25
N ASP A 211 14.13 -15.26 -1.05
CA ASP A 211 15.20 -14.93 -2.01
C ASP A 211 15.11 -13.48 -2.47
N LEU A 212 13.90 -12.93 -2.56
CA LEU A 212 13.65 -11.54 -2.92
C LEU A 212 12.46 -11.02 -2.11
N LEU A 213 12.61 -9.80 -1.58
CA LEU A 213 11.55 -9.05 -0.93
C LEU A 213 11.15 -7.86 -1.81
N LEU A 214 9.87 -7.76 -2.10
CA LEU A 214 9.23 -6.60 -2.71
C LEU A 214 8.36 -5.90 -1.67
N ILE A 215 8.60 -4.62 -1.46
CA ILE A 215 7.77 -3.75 -0.62
C ILE A 215 6.84 -3.00 -1.57
N LEU A 216 5.52 -3.24 -1.46
CA LEU A 216 4.51 -2.62 -2.31
C LEU A 216 3.91 -1.37 -1.63
N ASP A 217 4.77 -0.53 -1.09
CA ASP A 217 4.44 0.66 -0.34
C ASP A 217 5.32 1.81 -0.84
N GLY A 218 5.00 2.32 -1.99
CA GLY A 218 5.79 3.38 -2.60
C GLY A 218 4.93 4.40 -3.34
N PRO A 219 5.36 5.68 -3.37
CA PRO A 219 4.65 6.71 -4.10
C PRO A 219 4.68 6.41 -5.61
N VAL A 220 3.58 6.73 -6.29
CA VAL A 220 3.58 6.73 -7.76
C VAL A 220 4.57 7.76 -8.26
N HIS A 221 5.49 7.35 -9.12
CA HIS A 221 6.46 8.28 -9.73
C HIS A 221 5.75 9.37 -10.53
N SER A 222 6.29 10.59 -10.53
CA SER A 222 5.69 11.74 -11.21
C SER A 222 5.45 11.54 -12.71
N SER A 223 6.16 10.62 -13.34
CA SER A 223 5.93 10.24 -14.76
C SER A 223 4.72 9.34 -14.97
N GLY A 224 4.06 8.84 -13.91
CA GLY A 224 3.00 7.82 -13.97
C GLY A 224 3.46 6.44 -14.43
N LYS A 225 4.78 6.21 -14.60
CA LYS A 225 5.33 4.93 -15.05
C LYS A 225 5.61 4.01 -13.85
N PRO A 226 5.47 2.68 -14.01
CA PRO A 226 5.93 1.71 -13.01
C PRO A 226 7.41 1.97 -12.67
N THR A 227 7.73 2.01 -11.38
CA THR A 227 9.07 2.35 -10.91
C THR A 227 9.50 1.35 -9.85
N LEU A 228 10.73 0.85 -9.98
CA LEU A 228 11.39 0.04 -8.96
C LEU A 228 12.44 0.92 -8.25
N VAL A 229 12.40 0.92 -6.93
CA VAL A 229 13.38 1.61 -6.08
C VAL A 229 14.23 0.55 -5.38
N PHE A 230 15.55 0.60 -5.60
CA PHE A 230 16.49 -0.41 -5.10
C PHE A 230 17.18 0.00 -3.80
N GLY A 231 16.78 1.09 -3.19
CA GLY A 231 17.31 1.53 -1.91
C GLY A 231 16.64 2.81 -1.44
N ASN A 232 16.58 2.97 -0.12
CA ASN A 232 16.02 4.14 0.54
C ASN A 232 17.10 4.91 1.29
N ARG A 233 16.86 6.20 1.50
CA ARG A 233 17.68 7.01 2.40
C ARG A 233 17.37 6.64 3.83
N GLY A 234 18.38 6.69 4.70
CA GLY A 234 18.16 6.66 6.13
C GLY A 234 17.44 7.92 6.60
N ILE A 235 16.76 7.83 7.73
CA ILE A 235 16.13 8.95 8.42
C ILE A 235 16.76 9.10 9.81
N ALA A 236 16.98 10.34 10.24
CA ALA A 236 17.28 10.69 11.63
C ALA A 236 16.32 11.79 12.05
N ALA A 237 15.62 11.58 13.13
CA ALA A 237 14.69 12.55 13.71
C ALA A 237 15.12 12.91 15.12
N LEU A 238 15.03 14.19 15.46
CA LEU A 238 15.29 14.72 16.79
C LEU A 238 14.09 15.54 17.23
N THR A 239 13.69 15.34 18.49
CA THR A 239 12.70 16.20 19.14
C THR A 239 13.42 17.06 20.16
N LEU A 240 13.36 18.37 20.00
CA LEU A 240 13.90 19.33 20.95
C LEU A 240 12.74 19.89 21.79
N THR A 241 12.86 19.77 23.10
CA THR A 241 11.86 20.30 24.04
C THR A 241 12.49 21.31 24.97
N ALA A 242 12.01 22.55 24.93
CA ALA A 242 12.39 23.58 25.89
C ALA A 242 11.26 23.70 26.92
N PHE A 243 11.64 23.63 28.19
CA PHE A 243 10.71 23.75 29.31
C PHE A 243 10.59 25.21 29.76
N GLY A 244 9.38 25.61 30.15
CA GLY A 244 9.06 26.90 30.71
C GLY A 244 8.21 26.78 31.97
N PRO A 245 7.71 27.91 32.52
CA PRO A 245 6.78 27.90 33.65
C PRO A 245 5.54 27.07 33.36
N ILE A 246 4.97 26.42 34.36
CA ILE A 246 3.76 25.62 34.26
C ILE A 246 2.50 26.41 33.95
N VAL A 247 2.54 27.75 34.12
CA VAL A 247 1.47 28.68 33.76
C VAL A 247 2.03 29.88 32.99
N PRO A 248 1.23 30.51 32.11
CA PRO A 248 1.64 31.74 31.43
C PRO A 248 2.03 32.83 32.43
N GLN A 249 3.12 33.53 32.17
CA GLN A 249 3.63 34.59 33.00
C GLN A 249 3.39 35.98 32.38
N HIS A 250 3.01 36.94 33.22
CA HIS A 250 2.80 38.30 32.77
C HIS A 250 4.16 39.00 32.49
N SER A 251 4.34 39.50 31.26
CA SER A 251 5.60 40.10 30.84
C SER A 251 6.03 41.33 31.64
N GLY A 252 5.08 42.10 32.15
CA GLY A 252 5.35 43.28 32.99
C GLY A 252 5.93 42.93 34.38
N HIS A 253 5.74 41.72 34.86
CA HIS A 253 6.26 41.27 36.16
C HIS A 253 7.48 40.36 36.02
N TYR A 254 7.50 39.53 34.96
CA TYR A 254 8.49 38.46 34.81
C TYR A 254 9.29 38.53 33.50
N GLY A 255 9.08 39.59 32.68
CA GLY A 255 9.86 39.82 31.46
C GLY A 255 11.35 39.89 31.76
N ASN A 256 12.19 39.24 30.98
CA ASN A 256 13.63 39.07 31.15
C ASN A 256 14.09 38.35 32.45
N TYR A 257 13.16 38.03 33.36
CA TYR A 257 13.48 37.29 34.58
C TYR A 257 13.27 35.77 34.39
N ILE A 258 12.17 35.43 33.78
CA ILE A 258 11.85 34.03 33.45
C ILE A 258 12.23 33.76 31.98
N PRO A 259 13.07 32.75 31.69
CA PRO A 259 13.43 32.39 30.34
C PRO A 259 12.19 32.04 29.48
N ASN A 260 12.13 32.57 28.26
CA ASN A 260 11.11 32.23 27.31
C ASN A 260 11.52 30.94 26.58
N PRO A 261 10.76 29.83 26.72
CA PRO A 261 11.14 28.54 26.14
C PRO A 261 11.21 28.59 24.60
N ALA A 262 10.43 29.44 23.92
CA ALA A 262 10.53 29.63 22.49
C ALA A 262 11.84 30.26 22.05
N LEU A 263 12.34 31.26 22.84
CA LEU A 263 13.64 31.85 22.59
C LEU A 263 14.80 30.89 22.90
N GLU A 264 14.70 30.10 23.97
CA GLU A 264 15.71 29.09 24.28
C GLU A 264 15.75 28.00 23.18
N LEU A 265 14.60 27.55 22.67
CA LEU A 265 14.53 26.60 21.57
C LEU A 265 15.15 27.19 20.30
N SER A 266 14.85 28.46 19.98
CA SER A 266 15.41 29.12 18.79
C SER A 266 16.92 29.36 18.85
N LYS A 267 17.52 29.40 20.04
CA LYS A 267 18.99 29.46 20.22
C LYS A 267 19.65 28.10 20.01
N ALA A 268 18.91 26.99 20.19
CA ALA A 268 19.42 25.64 20.03
C ALA A 268 19.40 25.18 18.57
N LEU A 269 18.63 25.84 17.70
CA LEU A 269 18.54 25.60 16.26
C LEU A 269 19.50 26.47 15.46
#